data_98c0aad6c98d33cc7e12637b02afde6b
#
_entry.id   98c0aad6c98d33cc7e12637b02afde6b
#
_cell.length_a   1.000
_cell.length_b   1.000
_cell.length_c   1.000
_cell.angle_alpha   90.00
_cell.angle_beta   90.00
_cell.angle_gamma   90.00
#
_symmetry.space_group_name_H-M   'P 1'
#
loop_
_entity.id
_entity.type
_entity.pdbx_description
1 polymer ?
#
loop_
_entity_poly.entity_id
_entity_poly.type
_entity_poly.pdbx_seq_one_letter_code
_entity_poly.pdbx_strand_id
1 'polypeptide(L)'
;MPLRRSHAKSHHGCAQCKKRRIKCDEARPCCGPCQKKYLSCTFNSSHPEHLPLWGSTTAPQSNGSAAILPLGELKLLHHWHTAIALSLAQNEALIEVFQTHVPHKGLNYPFVMHSILAISAIHLSRKSPDSRQRYTEVAIQHHSLALSLCAPLLSHMTSTNCHALFACSLLISSFSFAYQGLNLVFGSTNVNEVIEVFKLVRGTASIVENARPWIEQGDLRLLLKLTRCGQQRQRSKQVHEVHAQLKALFEQQADDGQSQCQDGVREVVLRSIKHLLHVFDACVASENQSPILAWPAIIDSEYLDLVLIKEPRSLVTLAHYGALLHVMDKAWWMEGWGKILVNLAAEYLDTSVQSEIAWPLAVIDDGGFGE
;
A
#
# COMPACT_ATOMS: atom_id res chain seq x y z
N MET A 1 -47.03 44.72 24.76
CA MET A 1 -45.87 44.15 24.13
C MET A 1 -44.91 43.69 25.23
N PRO A 2 -44.59 42.43 25.36
CA PRO A 2 -43.65 41.94 26.41
C PRO A 2 -42.21 42.32 26.07
N LEU A 3 -41.56 42.98 27.04
CA LEU A 3 -40.14 43.38 27.00
C LEU A 3 -39.23 42.14 26.83
N ARG A 4 -38.36 42.14 25.80
CA ARG A 4 -37.35 41.14 25.60
C ARG A 4 -36.34 41.19 26.75
N ARG A 5 -36.24 40.12 27.57
CA ARG A 5 -35.21 39.96 28.59
C ARG A 5 -33.82 39.87 27.93
N SER A 6 -32.91 40.74 28.32
CA SER A 6 -31.51 40.68 27.91
C SER A 6 -30.87 39.46 28.55
N HIS A 7 -30.26 38.59 27.73
CA HIS A 7 -29.53 37.40 28.20
C HIS A 7 -28.03 37.61 28.07
N ALA A 8 -27.26 37.24 29.10
CA ALA A 8 -25.81 37.25 29.05
C ALA A 8 -25.33 36.33 27.92
N LYS A 9 -24.42 36.83 27.08
CA LYS A 9 -23.86 36.09 25.96
C LYS A 9 -22.90 35.03 26.49
N SER A 10 -23.09 33.75 26.10
CA SER A 10 -22.16 32.67 26.40
C SER A 10 -20.85 32.86 25.61
N HIS A 11 -19.73 32.91 26.28
CA HIS A 11 -18.40 32.99 25.65
C HIS A 11 -17.98 31.69 24.97
N HIS A 12 -18.49 30.55 25.44
CA HIS A 12 -18.13 29.19 24.98
C HIS A 12 -19.18 28.55 24.06
N GLY A 13 -20.21 29.28 23.64
CA GLY A 13 -21.25 28.76 22.75
C GLY A 13 -20.72 28.39 21.37
N CYS A 14 -21.31 27.34 20.73
CA CYS A 14 -20.94 26.85 19.39
C CYS A 14 -21.08 27.95 18.32
N ALA A 15 -20.30 27.84 17.22
CA ALA A 15 -20.24 28.83 16.14
C ALA A 15 -21.63 29.08 15.50
N GLN A 16 -22.46 28.06 15.37
CA GLN A 16 -23.79 28.17 14.79
C GLN A 16 -24.76 28.98 15.69
N CYS A 17 -24.71 28.79 17.01
CA CYS A 17 -25.52 29.61 17.95
C CYS A 17 -25.00 31.04 17.99
N LYS A 18 -23.69 31.28 17.95
CA LYS A 18 -23.11 32.63 17.86
C LYS A 18 -23.56 33.35 16.58
N LYS A 19 -23.48 32.70 15.42
CA LYS A 19 -23.93 33.24 14.13
C LYS A 19 -25.42 33.60 14.12
N ARG A 20 -26.24 32.77 14.77
CA ARG A 20 -27.70 32.98 14.88
C ARG A 20 -28.11 33.88 16.03
N ARG A 21 -27.15 34.37 16.84
CA ARG A 21 -27.39 35.25 18.00
C ARG A 21 -28.37 34.69 19.01
N ILE A 22 -28.35 33.37 19.24
CA ILE A 22 -29.16 32.66 20.21
C ILE A 22 -28.28 32.09 21.32
N LYS A 23 -28.88 31.84 22.50
CA LYS A 23 -28.20 31.24 23.63
C LYS A 23 -27.84 29.80 23.28
N CYS A 24 -26.57 29.45 23.45
CA CYS A 24 -26.07 28.04 23.38
C CYS A 24 -26.13 27.44 24.79
N ASP A 25 -26.59 26.20 24.91
CA ASP A 25 -26.59 25.43 26.17
C ASP A 25 -25.28 24.68 26.40
N GLU A 26 -24.33 24.78 25.44
CA GLU A 26 -22.98 24.21 25.50
C GLU A 26 -22.93 22.67 25.67
N ALA A 27 -24.07 22.01 25.49
CA ALA A 27 -24.15 20.54 25.58
C ALA A 27 -23.30 19.87 24.48
N ARG A 28 -22.55 18.81 24.84
CA ARG A 28 -21.73 18.02 23.92
C ARG A 28 -22.36 16.65 23.74
N PRO A 29 -22.20 16.00 22.57
CA PRO A 29 -21.48 16.42 21.37
C PRO A 29 -22.21 17.43 20.48
N CYS A 30 -23.47 17.70 20.71
CA CYS A 30 -24.30 18.68 19.95
C CYS A 30 -25.20 19.47 20.88
N CYS A 31 -25.14 20.79 20.79
CA CYS A 31 -26.01 21.64 21.63
C CYS A 31 -27.50 21.53 21.22
N GLY A 32 -28.40 21.61 22.19
CA GLY A 32 -29.85 21.47 21.98
C GLY A 32 -30.42 22.39 20.91
N PRO A 33 -30.06 23.69 20.84
CA PRO A 33 -30.49 24.58 19.77
C PRO A 33 -30.09 24.16 18.36
N CYS A 34 -28.91 23.51 18.19
CA CYS A 34 -28.49 22.95 16.90
C CYS A 34 -29.19 21.63 16.61
N GLN A 35 -29.33 20.77 17.59
CA GLN A 35 -30.03 19.49 17.48
C GLN A 35 -31.48 19.65 17.05
N LYS A 36 -32.21 20.56 17.69
CA LYS A 36 -33.62 20.87 17.36
C LYS A 36 -33.83 21.43 15.95
N LYS A 37 -32.80 21.98 15.33
CA LYS A 37 -32.85 22.58 13.98
C LYS A 37 -32.08 21.77 12.94
N TYR A 38 -31.61 20.56 13.31
CA TYR A 38 -30.80 19.68 12.43
C TYR A 38 -29.62 20.40 11.80
N LEU A 39 -28.93 21.26 12.58
CA LEU A 39 -27.77 22.01 12.11
C LEU A 39 -26.48 21.35 12.56
N SER A 40 -25.47 21.39 11.72
CA SER A 40 -24.11 20.95 12.06
C SER A 40 -23.57 21.78 13.22
N CYS A 41 -23.45 21.19 14.42
CA CYS A 41 -22.94 21.83 15.61
C CYS A 41 -21.43 21.71 15.70
N THR A 42 -20.70 22.81 15.94
CA THR A 42 -19.24 22.78 16.07
C THR A 42 -18.75 22.00 17.30
N PHE A 43 -19.63 21.58 18.21
CA PHE A 43 -19.27 20.65 19.29
C PHE A 43 -19.31 19.19 18.86
N ASN A 44 -19.93 18.86 17.72
CA ASN A 44 -19.96 17.51 17.14
C ASN A 44 -18.79 17.26 16.19
N SER A 45 -17.85 18.19 16.06
CA SER A 45 -16.64 18.01 15.28
C SER A 45 -15.60 17.21 16.07
N SER A 46 -15.78 15.90 16.09
CA SER A 46 -14.67 14.94 16.08
C SER A 46 -14.06 14.84 14.68
N HIS A 47 -14.22 15.88 13.86
CA HIS A 47 -13.40 16.05 12.67
C HIS A 47 -12.12 16.74 13.08
N PRO A 48 -10.95 16.19 12.70
CA PRO A 48 -9.69 16.92 12.81
C PRO A 48 -9.86 18.24 12.05
N GLU A 49 -9.47 19.32 12.70
CA GLU A 49 -9.46 20.67 12.15
C GLU A 49 -8.78 20.64 10.78
N HIS A 50 -9.45 21.24 9.79
CA HIS A 50 -8.90 21.52 8.49
C HIS A 50 -7.50 22.11 8.65
N LEU A 51 -6.48 21.34 8.25
CA LEU A 51 -5.16 21.89 7.95
C LEU A 51 -5.36 22.92 6.83
N PRO A 52 -4.81 24.14 6.96
CA PRO A 52 -4.94 25.15 5.92
C PRO A 52 -4.34 24.64 4.62
N LEU A 53 -5.14 24.64 3.56
CA LEU A 53 -4.62 24.48 2.21
C LEU A 53 -3.56 25.57 1.97
N TRP A 54 -2.38 25.17 1.65
CA TRP A 54 -1.31 26.03 1.20
C TRP A 54 -1.75 26.66 -0.12
N GLY A 55 -2.09 27.94 -0.13
CA GLY A 55 -2.40 28.65 -1.36
C GLY A 55 -3.52 29.70 -1.33
N SER A 56 -4.00 30.15 -0.17
CA SER A 56 -4.91 31.30 -0.11
C SER A 56 -4.22 32.48 0.55
N THR A 57 -3.72 33.40 -0.28
CA THR A 57 -3.26 34.74 0.12
C THR A 57 -4.45 35.57 0.61
N THR A 58 -4.79 35.45 1.90
CA THR A 58 -5.48 36.49 2.65
C THR A 58 -4.56 36.82 3.82
N ALA A 59 -4.17 38.09 3.87
CA ALA A 59 -3.25 38.63 4.87
C ALA A 59 -3.67 38.23 6.30
N PRO A 60 -2.72 37.80 7.18
CA PRO A 60 -3.02 37.46 8.54
C PRO A 60 -3.26 38.74 9.36
N GLN A 61 -4.43 38.83 9.97
CA GLN A 61 -4.60 39.74 11.08
C GLN A 61 -3.77 39.22 12.26
N SER A 62 -2.79 40.00 12.65
CA SER A 62 -1.82 39.79 13.71
C SER A 62 -2.48 39.55 15.06
N ASN A 63 -2.49 38.29 15.53
CA ASN A 63 -2.36 37.97 16.94
C ASN A 63 -1.17 37.01 17.04
N GLY A 64 -0.12 37.45 17.71
CA GLY A 64 1.21 36.85 17.73
C GLY A 64 1.26 35.48 18.41
N SER A 65 0.75 34.47 17.70
CA SER A 65 1.14 33.07 17.92
C SER A 65 2.18 32.76 16.86
N ALA A 66 3.44 32.64 17.26
CA ALA A 66 4.51 32.20 16.38
C ALA A 66 4.03 30.91 15.69
N ALA A 67 4.02 30.91 14.35
CA ALA A 67 3.67 29.72 13.58
C ALA A 67 4.60 28.59 13.99
N ILE A 68 4.07 27.62 14.75
CA ILE A 68 4.84 26.45 15.19
C ILE A 68 5.12 25.61 13.95
N LEU A 69 6.42 25.47 13.61
CA LEU A 69 6.82 24.61 12.50
C LEU A 69 6.38 23.17 12.76
N PRO A 70 5.86 22.45 11.76
CA PRO A 70 5.48 21.03 11.87
C PRO A 70 6.74 20.15 11.89
N LEU A 71 7.50 20.19 12.99
CA LEU A 71 8.79 19.51 13.11
C LEU A 71 8.69 17.99 12.96
N GLY A 72 7.53 17.40 13.28
CA GLY A 72 7.26 15.98 13.06
C GLY A 72 7.31 15.61 11.59
N GLU A 73 6.57 16.33 10.76
CA GLU A 73 6.49 16.13 9.32
C GLU A 73 7.81 16.48 8.63
N LEU A 74 8.49 17.53 9.07
CA LEU A 74 9.82 17.89 8.57
C LEU A 74 10.85 16.81 8.87
N LYS A 75 10.80 16.18 10.06
CA LYS A 75 11.65 15.04 10.39
C LYS A 75 11.39 13.84 9.48
N LEU A 76 10.11 13.54 9.19
CA LEU A 76 9.73 12.45 8.28
C LEU A 76 10.20 12.75 6.86
N LEU A 77 10.05 13.98 6.38
CA LEU A 77 10.51 14.38 5.06
C LEU A 77 12.05 14.35 4.96
N HIS A 78 12.76 14.78 6.01
CA HIS A 78 14.22 14.63 6.08
C HIS A 78 14.62 13.16 6.01
N HIS A 79 13.91 12.28 6.75
CA HIS A 79 14.16 10.84 6.71
C HIS A 79 13.89 10.23 5.34
N TRP A 80 12.89 10.72 4.62
CA TRP A 80 12.67 10.35 3.22
C TRP A 80 13.92 10.60 2.37
N HIS A 81 14.45 11.82 2.39
CA HIS A 81 15.60 12.18 1.56
C HIS A 81 16.89 11.46 1.93
N THR A 82 17.11 11.19 3.22
CA THR A 82 18.38 10.64 3.73
C THR A 82 18.41 9.10 3.77
N ALA A 83 17.26 8.44 3.78
CA ALA A 83 17.17 7.00 3.95
C ALA A 83 16.23 6.32 2.94
N ILE A 84 14.95 6.78 2.84
CA ILE A 84 13.94 6.02 2.10
C ILE A 84 14.17 6.10 0.61
N ALA A 85 14.36 7.29 0.05
CA ALA A 85 14.59 7.47 -1.38
C ALA A 85 15.79 6.64 -1.88
N LEU A 86 16.84 6.54 -1.07
CA LEU A 86 18.02 5.72 -1.37
C LEU A 86 17.69 4.22 -1.31
N SER A 87 16.87 3.80 -0.35
CA SER A 87 16.50 2.39 -0.17
C SER A 87 15.50 1.87 -1.20
N LEU A 88 14.72 2.77 -1.81
CA LEU A 88 13.78 2.43 -2.90
C LEU A 88 14.47 2.42 -4.27
N ALA A 89 15.58 3.13 -4.41
CA ALA A 89 16.31 3.25 -5.66
C ALA A 89 17.25 2.06 -5.88
N GLN A 90 17.20 1.49 -7.06
CA GLN A 90 18.08 0.38 -7.46
C GLN A 90 19.31 0.87 -8.26
N ASN A 91 19.31 2.13 -8.67
CA ASN A 91 20.39 2.78 -9.41
C ASN A 91 20.31 4.31 -9.25
N GLU A 92 21.37 5.01 -9.66
CA GLU A 92 21.47 6.47 -9.53
C GLU A 92 20.31 7.25 -10.19
N ALA A 93 19.85 6.80 -11.36
CA ALA A 93 18.74 7.46 -12.04
C ALA A 93 17.41 7.37 -11.26
N LEU A 94 17.20 6.29 -10.52
CA LEU A 94 16.04 6.15 -9.63
C LEU A 94 16.20 6.93 -8.31
N ILE A 95 17.44 7.17 -7.86
CA ILE A 95 17.70 8.05 -6.71
C ILE A 95 17.12 9.45 -7.02
N GLU A 96 17.44 10.03 -8.17
CA GLU A 96 16.89 11.32 -8.57
C GLU A 96 15.36 11.34 -8.61
N VAL A 97 14.73 10.27 -9.13
CA VAL A 97 13.27 10.16 -9.15
C VAL A 97 12.70 10.20 -7.74
N PHE A 98 13.21 9.39 -6.81
CA PHE A 98 12.68 9.31 -5.45
C PHE A 98 13.09 10.49 -4.57
N GLN A 99 14.28 11.06 -4.75
CA GLN A 99 14.71 12.22 -3.95
C GLN A 99 14.18 13.56 -4.45
N THR A 100 13.91 13.70 -5.75
CA THR A 100 13.56 14.99 -6.35
C THR A 100 12.17 14.98 -6.98
N HIS A 101 11.91 14.10 -7.93
CA HIS A 101 10.66 14.16 -8.71
C HIS A 101 9.44 13.78 -7.89
N VAL A 102 9.49 12.72 -7.07
CA VAL A 102 8.36 12.29 -6.23
C VAL A 102 8.03 13.34 -5.16
N PRO A 103 8.97 13.89 -4.37
CA PRO A 103 8.67 14.99 -3.44
C PRO A 103 8.16 16.25 -4.12
N HIS A 104 8.69 16.60 -5.30
CA HIS A 104 8.18 17.74 -6.07
C HIS A 104 6.71 17.55 -6.47
N LYS A 105 6.28 16.33 -6.84
CA LYS A 105 4.85 16.04 -7.02
C LYS A 105 4.09 16.20 -5.70
N GLY A 106 4.67 15.79 -4.57
CA GLY A 106 4.09 15.95 -3.24
C GLY A 106 3.82 17.40 -2.83
N LEU A 107 4.63 18.34 -3.29
CA LEU A 107 4.39 19.78 -3.06
C LEU A 107 3.13 20.31 -3.76
N ASN A 108 2.74 19.70 -4.89
CA ASN A 108 1.55 20.09 -5.65
C ASN A 108 0.34 19.20 -5.40
N TYR A 109 0.55 17.98 -4.92
CA TYR A 109 -0.48 16.97 -4.67
C TYR A 109 -0.34 16.44 -3.26
N PRO A 110 -1.13 16.93 -2.28
CA PRO A 110 -1.01 16.56 -0.86
C PRO A 110 -1.05 15.04 -0.59
N PHE A 111 -1.80 14.28 -1.38
CA PHE A 111 -1.87 12.81 -1.23
C PHE A 111 -0.52 12.12 -1.48
N VAL A 112 0.33 12.66 -2.37
CA VAL A 112 1.70 12.15 -2.57
C VAL A 112 2.58 12.49 -1.37
N MET A 113 2.46 13.71 -0.82
CA MET A 113 3.21 14.09 0.37
C MET A 113 2.82 13.23 1.56
N HIS A 114 1.54 13.00 1.79
CA HIS A 114 1.09 12.09 2.84
C HIS A 114 1.61 10.66 2.64
N SER A 115 1.69 10.14 1.41
CA SER A 115 2.30 8.83 1.14
C SER A 115 3.79 8.80 1.49
N ILE A 116 4.54 9.86 1.16
CA ILE A 116 5.97 10.03 1.55
C ILE A 116 6.14 9.98 3.06
N LEU A 117 5.32 10.74 3.80
CA LEU A 117 5.37 10.81 5.25
C LEU A 117 4.96 9.48 5.89
N ALA A 118 3.96 8.78 5.32
CA ALA A 118 3.54 7.46 5.78
C ALA A 118 4.66 6.42 5.68
N ILE A 119 5.31 6.32 4.52
CA ILE A 119 6.45 5.40 4.30
C ILE A 119 7.62 5.75 5.23
N SER A 120 7.91 7.03 5.42
CA SER A 120 8.97 7.46 6.33
C SER A 120 8.68 7.08 7.78
N ALA A 121 7.44 7.25 8.22
CA ALA A 121 7.03 6.89 9.56
C ALA A 121 7.03 5.37 9.79
N ILE A 122 6.54 4.56 8.85
CA ILE A 122 6.53 3.09 8.98
C ILE A 122 7.96 2.52 9.00
N HIS A 123 8.89 3.11 8.26
CA HIS A 123 10.30 2.70 8.33
C HIS A 123 10.92 3.06 9.69
N LEU A 124 10.63 4.24 10.25
CA LEU A 124 11.09 4.62 11.58
C LEU A 124 10.50 3.72 12.68
N SER A 125 9.25 3.27 12.54
CA SER A 125 8.64 2.33 13.48
C SER A 125 9.37 0.99 13.54
N ARG A 126 9.93 0.53 12.41
CA ARG A 126 10.76 -0.68 12.35
C ARG A 126 12.13 -0.49 13.02
N LYS A 127 12.72 0.69 12.89
CA LYS A 127 14.07 0.99 13.39
C LYS A 127 14.12 1.47 14.84
N SER A 128 13.00 1.92 15.41
CA SER A 128 12.94 2.53 16.74
C SER A 128 11.94 1.78 17.64
N PRO A 129 12.35 0.69 18.33
CA PRO A 129 11.45 -0.11 19.16
C PRO A 129 10.70 0.71 20.21
N ASP A 130 11.38 1.63 20.89
CA ASP A 130 10.79 2.47 21.95
C ASP A 130 9.73 3.46 21.44
N SER A 131 9.80 3.83 20.17
CA SER A 131 8.87 4.77 19.52
C SER A 131 7.99 4.09 18.46
N ARG A 132 8.00 2.77 18.38
CA ARG A 132 7.31 1.98 17.35
C ARG A 132 5.85 2.34 17.26
N GLN A 133 5.12 2.26 18.37
CA GLN A 133 3.70 2.54 18.40
C GLN A 133 3.39 3.95 17.86
N ARG A 134 4.08 4.97 18.36
CA ARG A 134 3.89 6.36 17.92
C ARG A 134 4.11 6.53 16.42
N TYR A 135 5.20 5.96 15.88
CA TYR A 135 5.46 6.07 14.44
C TYR A 135 4.48 5.26 13.60
N THR A 136 3.99 4.12 14.10
CA THR A 136 2.94 3.34 13.42
C THR A 136 1.63 4.12 13.36
N GLU A 137 1.21 4.77 14.45
CA GLU A 137 0.01 5.62 14.47
C GLU A 137 0.11 6.79 13.48
N VAL A 138 1.24 7.50 13.46
CA VAL A 138 1.52 8.57 12.49
C VAL A 138 1.51 8.04 11.06
N ALA A 139 2.09 6.87 10.82
CA ALA A 139 2.13 6.23 9.51
C ALA A 139 0.73 5.90 9.00
N ILE A 140 -0.13 5.30 9.84
CA ILE A 140 -1.53 4.97 9.51
C ILE A 140 -2.33 6.25 9.22
N GLN A 141 -2.14 7.31 10.03
CA GLN A 141 -2.82 8.58 9.83
C GLN A 141 -2.50 9.18 8.45
N HIS A 142 -1.23 9.28 8.10
CA HIS A 142 -0.82 9.82 6.80
C HIS A 142 -1.26 8.91 5.64
N HIS A 143 -1.18 7.60 5.80
CA HIS A 143 -1.67 6.64 4.80
C HIS A 143 -3.18 6.80 4.54
N SER A 144 -3.98 6.92 5.59
CA SER A 144 -5.44 7.14 5.48
C SER A 144 -5.77 8.46 4.78
N LEU A 145 -5.01 9.53 5.07
CA LEU A 145 -5.15 10.81 4.38
C LEU A 145 -4.76 10.69 2.90
N ALA A 146 -3.67 9.99 2.58
CA ALA A 146 -3.28 9.76 1.19
C ALA A 146 -4.39 9.05 0.41
N LEU A 147 -4.95 7.96 0.96
CA LEU A 147 -6.05 7.22 0.34
C LEU A 147 -7.30 8.09 0.14
N SER A 148 -7.72 8.82 1.17
CA SER A 148 -8.93 9.64 1.11
C SER A 148 -8.85 10.77 0.07
N LEU A 149 -7.65 11.34 -0.14
CA LEU A 149 -7.40 12.39 -1.12
C LEU A 149 -7.16 11.85 -2.54
N CYS A 150 -6.57 10.66 -2.66
CA CYS A 150 -6.25 10.05 -3.94
C CYS A 150 -7.46 9.37 -4.58
N ALA A 151 -8.28 8.64 -3.82
CA ALA A 151 -9.36 7.79 -4.34
C ALA A 151 -10.37 8.53 -5.23
N PRO A 152 -10.86 9.75 -4.90
CA PRO A 152 -11.79 10.48 -5.76
C PRO A 152 -11.19 10.87 -7.12
N LEU A 153 -9.86 10.98 -7.21
CA LEU A 153 -9.18 11.40 -8.44
C LEU A 153 -8.94 10.26 -9.42
N LEU A 154 -9.06 9.00 -8.99
CA LEU A 154 -8.86 7.83 -9.86
C LEU A 154 -9.86 7.78 -11.02
N SER A 155 -11.11 8.19 -10.79
CA SER A 155 -12.14 8.30 -11.84
C SER A 155 -11.98 9.53 -12.75
N HIS A 156 -11.08 10.47 -12.38
CA HIS A 156 -10.81 11.72 -13.10
C HIS A 156 -9.33 11.85 -13.44
N MET A 157 -8.71 10.74 -13.88
CA MET A 157 -7.30 10.73 -14.28
C MET A 157 -7.08 11.50 -15.57
N THR A 158 -6.05 12.35 -15.56
CA THR A 158 -5.67 13.24 -16.67
C THR A 158 -4.16 13.20 -16.90
N SER A 159 -3.69 13.76 -18.01
CA SER A 159 -2.25 13.93 -18.26
C SER A 159 -1.53 14.77 -17.20
N THR A 160 -2.24 15.63 -16.47
CA THR A 160 -1.65 16.51 -15.45
C THR A 160 -1.50 15.83 -14.09
N ASN A 161 -2.45 14.96 -13.70
CA ASN A 161 -2.45 14.32 -12.39
C ASN A 161 -1.97 12.85 -12.40
N CYS A 162 -1.86 12.19 -13.56
CA CYS A 162 -1.51 10.77 -13.67
C CYS A 162 -0.17 10.42 -13.03
N HIS A 163 0.84 11.29 -13.12
CA HIS A 163 2.14 11.07 -12.47
C HIS A 163 2.03 11.06 -10.94
N ALA A 164 1.24 11.98 -10.38
CA ALA A 164 1.01 12.04 -8.95
C ALA A 164 0.22 10.81 -8.46
N LEU A 165 -0.83 10.40 -9.19
CA LEU A 165 -1.61 9.20 -8.89
C LEU A 165 -0.74 7.94 -8.96
N PHE A 166 0.13 7.82 -9.95
CA PHE A 166 1.07 6.71 -10.09
C PHE A 166 2.08 6.66 -8.93
N ALA A 167 2.73 7.79 -8.61
CA ALA A 167 3.64 7.86 -7.47
C ALA A 167 2.95 7.48 -6.15
N CYS A 168 1.76 8.03 -5.92
CA CYS A 168 0.96 7.74 -4.73
C CYS A 168 0.62 6.24 -4.64
N SER A 169 0.15 5.63 -5.72
CA SER A 169 -0.24 4.21 -5.74
C SER A 169 0.94 3.27 -5.45
N LEU A 170 2.13 3.57 -5.97
CA LEU A 170 3.35 2.83 -5.64
C LEU A 170 3.68 2.93 -4.15
N LEU A 171 3.61 4.14 -3.57
CA LEU A 171 3.92 4.35 -2.16
C LEU A 171 2.85 3.74 -1.25
N ILE A 172 1.57 3.79 -1.62
CA ILE A 172 0.47 3.12 -0.91
C ILE A 172 0.69 1.61 -0.88
N SER A 173 1.03 0.99 -2.02
CA SER A 173 1.32 -0.43 -2.08
C SER A 173 2.54 -0.80 -1.22
N SER A 174 3.63 -0.05 -1.33
CA SER A 174 4.83 -0.27 -0.51
C SER A 174 4.56 -0.11 0.99
N PHE A 175 3.74 0.87 1.37
CA PHE A 175 3.30 1.04 2.76
C PHE A 175 2.52 -0.17 3.26
N SER A 176 1.58 -0.67 2.46
CA SER A 176 0.73 -1.80 2.86
C SER A 176 1.55 -3.07 3.06
N PHE A 177 2.53 -3.33 2.20
CA PHE A 177 3.51 -4.39 2.43
C PHE A 177 4.27 -4.18 3.74
N ALA A 178 4.85 -3.00 3.97
CA ALA A 178 5.62 -2.71 5.17
C ALA A 178 4.81 -2.82 6.46
N TYR A 179 3.56 -2.35 6.44
CA TYR A 179 2.66 -2.35 7.59
C TYR A 179 2.22 -3.76 7.97
N GLN A 180 1.80 -4.56 6.99
CA GLN A 180 1.43 -5.95 7.24
C GLN A 180 2.63 -6.77 7.73
N GLY A 181 3.82 -6.57 7.14
CA GLY A 181 5.05 -7.19 7.61
C GLY A 181 5.39 -6.90 9.08
N LEU A 182 5.00 -5.73 9.63
CA LEU A 182 5.13 -5.43 11.05
C LEU A 182 4.13 -6.21 11.92
N ASN A 183 2.88 -6.33 11.46
CA ASN A 183 1.82 -7.01 12.21
C ASN A 183 2.09 -8.51 12.37
N LEU A 184 2.85 -9.09 11.45
CA LEU A 184 3.19 -10.52 11.45
C LEU A 184 4.15 -10.95 12.53
N VAL A 185 4.95 -10.04 13.04
CA VAL A 185 5.79 -10.32 14.22
C VAL A 185 4.92 -10.56 15.47
N PHE A 186 3.63 -10.18 15.42
CA PHE A 186 2.74 -10.14 16.59
C PHE A 186 1.40 -10.88 16.43
N GLY A 187 1.08 -11.47 15.28
CA GLY A 187 -0.22 -12.12 15.07
C GLY A 187 -0.28 -13.00 13.81
N SER A 188 -1.35 -13.78 13.68
CA SER A 188 -1.65 -14.57 12.50
C SER A 188 -2.10 -13.67 11.34
N THR A 189 -1.50 -13.83 10.17
CA THR A 189 -1.94 -13.14 8.95
C THR A 189 -3.25 -13.75 8.46
N ASN A 190 -4.19 -12.88 8.09
CA ASN A 190 -5.45 -13.29 7.50
C ASN A 190 -5.34 -13.26 5.96
N VAL A 191 -5.94 -14.24 5.28
CA VAL A 191 -6.06 -14.30 3.80
C VAL A 191 -6.59 -12.98 3.24
N ASN A 192 -7.58 -12.37 3.89
CA ASN A 192 -8.15 -11.10 3.43
C ASN A 192 -7.11 -9.96 3.36
N GLU A 193 -6.17 -9.89 4.33
CA GLU A 193 -5.13 -8.87 4.35
C GLU A 193 -4.16 -9.04 3.16
N VAL A 194 -3.81 -10.26 2.81
CA VAL A 194 -3.01 -10.57 1.61
C VAL A 194 -3.73 -10.11 0.36
N ILE A 195 -5.01 -10.44 0.23
CA ILE A 195 -5.83 -10.05 -0.92
C ILE A 195 -5.96 -8.53 -1.05
N GLU A 196 -6.13 -7.80 0.07
CA GLU A 196 -6.19 -6.33 0.03
C GLU A 196 -4.87 -5.72 -0.50
N VAL A 197 -3.71 -6.25 -0.09
CA VAL A 197 -2.42 -5.79 -0.64
C VAL A 197 -2.32 -6.11 -2.14
N PHE A 198 -2.74 -7.30 -2.57
CA PHE A 198 -2.73 -7.66 -3.98
C PHE A 198 -3.66 -6.76 -4.82
N LYS A 199 -4.84 -6.38 -4.29
CA LYS A 199 -5.73 -5.40 -4.93
C LYS A 199 -5.08 -4.04 -5.12
N LEU A 200 -4.27 -3.57 -4.16
CA LEU A 200 -3.53 -2.31 -4.30
C LEU A 200 -2.47 -2.38 -5.41
N VAL A 201 -1.75 -3.50 -5.52
CA VAL A 201 -0.80 -3.73 -6.62
C VAL A 201 -1.52 -3.72 -7.98
N ARG A 202 -2.67 -4.38 -8.08
CA ARG A 202 -3.53 -4.37 -9.28
C ARG A 202 -4.03 -2.96 -9.62
N GLY A 203 -4.42 -2.18 -8.61
CA GLY A 203 -4.80 -0.78 -8.77
C GLY A 203 -3.66 0.06 -9.36
N THR A 204 -2.42 -0.16 -8.90
CA THR A 204 -1.24 0.50 -9.46
C THR A 204 -1.02 0.12 -10.93
N ALA A 205 -1.15 -1.16 -11.27
CA ALA A 205 -1.03 -1.63 -12.66
C ALA A 205 -2.11 -1.01 -13.56
N SER A 206 -3.35 -0.91 -13.09
CA SER A 206 -4.45 -0.27 -13.82
C SER A 206 -4.17 1.22 -14.09
N ILE A 207 -3.59 1.95 -13.13
CA ILE A 207 -3.17 3.34 -13.34
C ILE A 207 -2.10 3.42 -14.44
N VAL A 208 -1.11 2.53 -14.40
CA VAL A 208 -0.05 2.46 -15.42
C VAL A 208 -0.65 2.16 -16.79
N GLU A 209 -1.56 1.21 -16.89
CA GLU A 209 -2.20 0.80 -18.15
C GLU A 209 -2.97 1.95 -18.79
N ASN A 210 -3.78 2.66 -18.01
CA ASN A 210 -4.58 3.77 -18.48
C ASN A 210 -3.78 5.05 -18.78
N ALA A 211 -2.66 5.28 -18.09
CA ALA A 211 -1.87 6.51 -18.17
C ALA A 211 -0.49 6.33 -18.81
N ARG A 212 -0.15 5.15 -19.30
CA ARG A 212 1.18 4.82 -19.86
C ARG A 212 1.72 5.87 -20.84
N PRO A 213 0.96 6.32 -21.88
CA PRO A 213 1.48 7.29 -22.84
C PRO A 213 1.91 8.62 -22.20
N TRP A 214 1.24 9.04 -21.13
CA TRP A 214 1.57 10.26 -20.40
C TRP A 214 2.76 10.05 -19.46
N ILE A 215 2.78 8.90 -18.72
CA ILE A 215 3.85 8.59 -17.77
C ILE A 215 5.20 8.41 -18.51
N GLU A 216 5.20 7.79 -19.70
CA GLU A 216 6.41 7.58 -20.51
C GLU A 216 7.07 8.88 -20.98
N GLN A 217 6.32 9.98 -21.08
CA GLN A 217 6.81 11.29 -21.48
C GLN A 217 7.26 12.17 -20.31
N GLY A 218 7.05 11.74 -19.05
CA GLY A 218 7.32 12.56 -17.89
C GLY A 218 8.47 12.09 -17.00
N ASP A 219 8.62 12.79 -15.87
CA ASP A 219 9.73 12.62 -14.91
C ASP A 219 9.74 11.25 -14.24
N LEU A 220 8.58 10.57 -14.17
CA LEU A 220 8.43 9.28 -13.52
C LEU A 220 8.55 8.07 -14.49
N ARG A 221 8.91 8.31 -15.77
CA ARG A 221 9.03 7.23 -16.78
C ARG A 221 9.97 6.10 -16.37
N LEU A 222 11.00 6.41 -15.58
CA LEU A 222 11.95 5.40 -15.11
C LEU A 222 11.32 4.39 -14.15
N LEU A 223 10.27 4.76 -13.41
CA LEU A 223 9.55 3.85 -12.53
C LEU A 223 8.80 2.76 -13.32
N LEU A 224 8.44 3.01 -14.58
CA LEU A 224 7.85 1.99 -15.45
C LEU A 224 8.84 0.85 -15.78
N LYS A 225 10.14 1.11 -15.70
CA LYS A 225 11.18 0.09 -15.95
C LYS A 225 11.29 -0.90 -14.79
N LEU A 226 10.83 -0.55 -13.60
CA LEU A 226 10.76 -1.47 -12.46
C LEU A 226 9.82 -2.65 -12.74
N THR A 227 8.90 -2.51 -13.69
CA THR A 227 7.90 -3.52 -14.08
C THR A 227 8.19 -4.17 -15.43
N ARG A 228 9.30 -3.83 -16.12
CA ARG A 228 9.62 -4.37 -17.46
C ARG A 228 10.66 -5.48 -17.39
N CYS A 229 10.40 -6.54 -18.14
CA CYS A 229 11.32 -7.64 -18.44
C CYS A 229 12.53 -7.17 -19.27
N GLY A 230 13.74 -7.51 -18.87
CA GLY A 230 15.01 -7.27 -19.58
C GLY A 230 15.51 -8.49 -20.35
N GLN A 231 16.59 -8.33 -21.15
CA GLN A 231 17.15 -9.39 -22.00
C GLN A 231 17.94 -10.45 -21.21
N GLN A 232 17.95 -11.67 -21.74
CA GLN A 232 18.48 -12.91 -21.18
C GLN A 232 19.97 -12.85 -20.76
N ARG A 233 20.26 -13.27 -19.52
CA ARG A 233 21.61 -13.58 -19.04
C ARG A 233 21.70 -15.01 -18.50
N GLN A 234 22.94 -15.57 -18.40
CA GLN A 234 23.21 -16.96 -18.02
C GLN A 234 22.60 -17.33 -16.66
N ARG A 235 21.85 -18.44 -16.66
CA ARG A 235 21.13 -18.97 -15.49
C ARG A 235 22.08 -19.64 -14.51
N SER A 236 22.05 -19.25 -13.23
CA SER A 236 22.72 -19.98 -12.15
C SER A 236 22.04 -21.34 -11.89
N LYS A 237 22.74 -22.28 -11.21
CA LYS A 237 22.14 -23.56 -10.80
C LYS A 237 20.81 -23.42 -10.06
N GLN A 238 20.73 -22.45 -9.17
CA GLN A 238 19.55 -22.12 -8.37
C GLN A 238 18.35 -21.71 -9.22
N VAL A 239 18.58 -20.93 -10.28
CA VAL A 239 17.53 -20.54 -11.23
C VAL A 239 16.96 -21.74 -11.96
N HIS A 240 17.82 -22.70 -12.34
CA HIS A 240 17.35 -23.93 -12.98
C HIS A 240 16.49 -24.78 -12.04
N GLU A 241 16.85 -24.84 -10.76
CA GLU A 241 16.09 -25.58 -9.75
C GLU A 241 14.70 -24.97 -9.54
N VAL A 242 14.62 -23.64 -9.31
CA VAL A 242 13.33 -22.92 -9.17
C VAL A 242 12.46 -23.11 -10.41
N HIS A 243 13.04 -22.97 -11.60
CA HIS A 243 12.30 -23.16 -12.85
C HIS A 243 11.78 -24.59 -12.99
N ALA A 244 12.57 -25.59 -12.59
CA ALA A 244 12.15 -26.99 -12.57
C ALA A 244 11.00 -27.23 -11.60
N GLN A 245 11.04 -26.63 -10.40
CA GLN A 245 9.96 -26.73 -9.41
C GLN A 245 8.64 -26.12 -9.92
N LEU A 246 8.70 -24.91 -10.49
CA LEU A 246 7.50 -24.28 -11.05
C LEU A 246 6.94 -25.03 -12.25
N LYS A 247 7.81 -25.63 -13.07
CA LYS A 247 7.40 -26.46 -14.20
C LYS A 247 6.76 -27.76 -13.73
N ALA A 248 7.35 -28.44 -12.74
CA ALA A 248 6.78 -29.63 -12.11
C ALA A 248 5.39 -29.34 -11.50
N LEU A 249 5.26 -28.22 -10.78
CA LEU A 249 3.97 -27.77 -10.28
C LEU A 249 2.92 -27.61 -11.40
N PHE A 250 3.30 -26.99 -12.51
CA PHE A 250 2.42 -26.82 -13.66
C PHE A 250 2.00 -28.18 -14.25
N GLU A 251 2.94 -29.10 -14.44
CA GLU A 251 2.68 -30.45 -14.99
C GLU A 251 1.78 -31.26 -14.05
N GLN A 252 2.06 -31.26 -12.74
CA GLN A 252 1.26 -31.92 -11.72
C GLN A 252 -0.20 -31.41 -11.73
N GLN A 253 -0.37 -30.09 -11.70
CA GLN A 253 -1.72 -29.49 -11.76
C GLN A 253 -2.42 -29.71 -13.12
N ALA A 254 -1.67 -30.00 -14.19
CA ALA A 254 -2.22 -30.33 -15.50
C ALA A 254 -2.67 -31.80 -15.60
N ASP A 255 -2.03 -32.74 -14.89
CA ASP A 255 -2.33 -34.19 -14.97
C ASP A 255 -3.52 -34.63 -14.11
N ASP A 256 -3.94 -33.89 -13.11
CA ASP A 256 -5.05 -34.21 -12.18
C ASP A 256 -6.45 -34.31 -12.85
N GLY A 257 -6.52 -34.93 -14.00
CA GLY A 257 -7.62 -34.97 -14.95
C GLY A 257 -8.82 -35.85 -14.63
N GLN A 258 -9.46 -35.74 -13.44
CA GLN A 258 -10.66 -36.54 -13.15
C GLN A 258 -11.77 -35.76 -12.42
N SER A 259 -12.32 -34.69 -13.01
CA SER A 259 -13.73 -34.32 -12.75
C SER A 259 -14.14 -33.12 -13.61
N GLN A 260 -15.15 -33.27 -14.45
CA GLN A 260 -15.71 -32.20 -15.30
C GLN A 260 -16.21 -30.97 -14.55
N CYS A 261 -16.44 -31.07 -13.25
CA CYS A 261 -16.86 -29.95 -12.39
C CYS A 261 -15.70 -29.04 -11.91
N GLN A 262 -14.42 -29.45 -12.11
CA GLN A 262 -13.21 -28.73 -11.67
C GLN A 262 -12.44 -28.07 -12.83
N ASP A 263 -12.91 -28.17 -14.06
CA ASP A 263 -12.19 -27.66 -15.23
C ASP A 263 -11.95 -26.12 -15.15
N GLY A 264 -12.93 -25.35 -14.63
CA GLY A 264 -12.80 -23.91 -14.48
C GLY A 264 -11.75 -23.48 -13.43
N VAL A 265 -11.76 -24.14 -12.25
CA VAL A 265 -10.76 -23.88 -11.18
C VAL A 265 -9.36 -24.21 -11.68
N ARG A 266 -9.19 -25.38 -12.30
CA ARG A 266 -7.92 -25.82 -12.87
C ARG A 266 -7.37 -24.85 -13.90
N GLU A 267 -8.22 -24.36 -14.82
CA GLU A 267 -7.79 -23.40 -15.84
C GLU A 267 -7.27 -22.10 -15.24
N VAL A 268 -7.96 -21.56 -14.23
CA VAL A 268 -7.56 -20.34 -13.50
C VAL A 268 -6.21 -20.56 -12.80
N VAL A 269 -6.02 -21.68 -12.11
CA VAL A 269 -4.78 -22.03 -11.43
C VAL A 269 -3.63 -22.18 -12.43
N LEU A 270 -3.82 -22.92 -13.53
CA LEU A 270 -2.79 -23.10 -14.56
C LEU A 270 -2.38 -21.78 -15.22
N ARG A 271 -3.31 -20.86 -15.48
CA ARG A 271 -2.98 -19.50 -15.96
C ARG A 271 -2.13 -18.74 -14.94
N SER A 272 -2.49 -18.83 -13.65
CA SER A 272 -1.74 -18.16 -12.58
C SER A 272 -0.31 -18.70 -12.43
N ILE A 273 -0.10 -20.02 -12.60
CA ILE A 273 1.24 -20.64 -12.61
C ILE A 273 2.03 -20.20 -13.87
N LYS A 274 1.40 -20.11 -15.04
CA LYS A 274 2.05 -19.58 -16.26
C LYS A 274 2.49 -18.13 -16.08
N HIS A 275 1.66 -17.31 -15.46
CA HIS A 275 2.04 -15.94 -15.10
C HIS A 275 3.20 -15.91 -14.11
N LEU A 276 3.24 -16.82 -13.14
CA LEU A 276 4.34 -16.93 -12.18
C LEU A 276 5.65 -17.29 -12.86
N LEU A 277 5.65 -18.28 -13.77
CA LEU A 277 6.78 -18.67 -14.60
C LEU A 277 7.28 -17.48 -15.44
N HIS A 278 6.37 -16.76 -16.10
CA HIS A 278 6.70 -15.60 -16.91
C HIS A 278 7.39 -14.49 -16.09
N VAL A 279 6.84 -14.18 -14.92
CA VAL A 279 7.39 -13.17 -14.01
C VAL A 279 8.76 -13.61 -13.48
N PHE A 280 8.91 -14.89 -13.15
CA PHE A 280 10.19 -15.44 -12.71
C PHE A 280 11.25 -15.34 -13.81
N ASP A 281 10.94 -15.75 -15.04
CA ASP A 281 11.86 -15.60 -16.18
C ASP A 281 12.23 -14.13 -16.43
N ALA A 282 11.30 -13.21 -16.23
CA ALA A 282 11.56 -11.78 -16.30
C ALA A 282 12.54 -11.28 -15.23
N CYS A 283 12.43 -11.78 -14.00
CA CYS A 283 13.35 -11.46 -12.92
C CYS A 283 14.77 -11.94 -13.24
N VAL A 284 14.88 -13.17 -13.71
CA VAL A 284 16.17 -13.78 -14.08
C VAL A 284 16.84 -13.04 -15.24
N ALA A 285 16.02 -12.61 -16.23
CA ALA A 285 16.53 -11.92 -17.41
C ALA A 285 17.04 -10.49 -17.12
N SER A 286 16.47 -9.81 -16.13
CA SER A 286 16.71 -8.38 -15.90
C SER A 286 17.73 -8.04 -14.81
N GLU A 287 18.22 -9.02 -14.05
CA GLU A 287 18.96 -8.79 -12.79
C GLU A 287 18.16 -7.92 -11.77
N ASN A 288 16.92 -7.67 -12.06
CA ASN A 288 16.02 -6.84 -11.26
C ASN A 288 14.93 -7.74 -10.65
N GLN A 289 14.87 -7.80 -9.34
CA GLN A 289 13.91 -8.62 -8.60
C GLN A 289 12.49 -8.01 -8.59
N SER A 290 12.35 -6.74 -8.97
CA SER A 290 11.06 -6.04 -8.99
C SER A 290 9.97 -6.68 -9.85
N PRO A 291 10.26 -7.36 -10.98
CA PRO A 291 9.22 -8.05 -11.75
C PRO A 291 8.41 -9.07 -10.95
N ILE A 292 8.96 -9.66 -9.87
CA ILE A 292 8.20 -10.62 -9.04
C ILE A 292 6.94 -9.99 -8.43
N LEU A 293 6.97 -8.67 -8.17
CA LEU A 293 5.83 -7.90 -7.66
C LEU A 293 4.73 -7.71 -8.70
N ALA A 294 5.01 -7.96 -9.98
CA ALA A 294 4.01 -7.87 -11.02
C ALA A 294 3.04 -9.06 -11.02
N TRP A 295 3.39 -10.18 -10.38
CA TRP A 295 2.49 -11.35 -10.37
C TRP A 295 1.10 -11.05 -9.82
N PRO A 296 0.91 -10.42 -8.65
CA PRO A 296 -0.42 -10.02 -8.18
C PRO A 296 -1.17 -9.08 -9.13
N ALA A 297 -0.45 -8.33 -9.97
CA ALA A 297 -1.05 -7.41 -10.92
C ALA A 297 -1.64 -8.10 -12.17
N ILE A 298 -1.06 -9.23 -12.58
CA ILE A 298 -1.38 -9.91 -13.84
C ILE A 298 -2.24 -11.17 -13.69
N ILE A 299 -2.38 -11.70 -12.47
CA ILE A 299 -3.26 -12.84 -12.19
C ILE A 299 -4.74 -12.44 -12.34
N ASP A 300 -5.58 -13.39 -12.68
CA ASP A 300 -7.02 -13.19 -12.81
C ASP A 300 -7.67 -12.85 -11.44
N SER A 301 -8.79 -12.11 -11.45
CA SER A 301 -9.58 -11.86 -10.23
C SER A 301 -10.13 -13.16 -9.64
N GLU A 302 -10.53 -14.10 -10.49
CA GLU A 302 -11.02 -15.41 -10.11
C GLU A 302 -9.99 -16.19 -9.27
N TYR A 303 -8.69 -16.03 -9.52
CA TYR A 303 -7.66 -16.64 -8.70
C TYR A 303 -7.66 -16.08 -7.27
N LEU A 304 -7.87 -14.76 -7.10
CA LEU A 304 -7.99 -14.15 -5.79
C LEU A 304 -9.22 -14.66 -5.04
N ASP A 305 -10.31 -14.90 -5.75
CA ASP A 305 -11.53 -15.49 -5.17
C ASP A 305 -11.29 -16.94 -4.72
N LEU A 306 -10.52 -17.73 -5.48
CA LEU A 306 -10.10 -19.08 -5.08
C LEU A 306 -9.23 -19.06 -3.82
N VAL A 307 -8.31 -18.12 -3.70
CA VAL A 307 -7.49 -17.93 -2.49
C VAL A 307 -8.37 -17.54 -1.30
N LEU A 308 -9.36 -16.67 -1.49
CA LEU A 308 -10.30 -16.27 -0.42
C LEU A 308 -11.10 -17.44 0.14
N ILE A 309 -11.57 -18.34 -0.72
CA ILE A 309 -12.29 -19.57 -0.30
C ILE A 309 -11.34 -20.69 0.11
N LYS A 310 -10.03 -20.44 0.11
CA LYS A 310 -8.99 -21.39 0.53
C LYS A 310 -8.96 -22.65 -0.35
N GLU A 311 -9.18 -22.49 -1.65
CA GLU A 311 -9.09 -23.60 -2.60
C GLU A 311 -7.65 -24.16 -2.61
N PRO A 312 -7.46 -25.49 -2.40
CA PRO A 312 -6.13 -26.06 -2.15
C PRO A 312 -5.09 -25.78 -3.24
N ARG A 313 -5.43 -25.91 -4.51
CA ARG A 313 -4.49 -25.68 -5.64
C ARG A 313 -4.05 -24.22 -5.73
N SER A 314 -4.95 -23.28 -5.40
CA SER A 314 -4.64 -21.86 -5.34
C SER A 314 -3.68 -21.55 -4.19
N LEU A 315 -3.84 -22.20 -3.04
CA LEU A 315 -2.94 -22.06 -1.89
C LEU A 315 -1.55 -22.66 -2.18
N VAL A 316 -1.48 -23.81 -2.86
CA VAL A 316 -0.19 -24.38 -3.30
C VAL A 316 0.54 -23.40 -4.23
N THR A 317 -0.15 -22.83 -5.20
CA THR A 317 0.45 -21.80 -6.10
C THR A 317 0.90 -20.56 -5.31
N LEU A 318 0.09 -20.10 -4.33
CA LEU A 318 0.43 -18.99 -3.46
C LEU A 318 1.69 -19.26 -2.63
N ALA A 319 1.86 -20.49 -2.12
CA ALA A 319 3.06 -20.91 -1.40
C ALA A 319 4.30 -20.84 -2.27
N HIS A 320 4.23 -21.28 -3.52
CA HIS A 320 5.34 -21.18 -4.47
C HIS A 320 5.69 -19.73 -4.80
N TYR A 321 4.69 -18.87 -4.97
CA TYR A 321 4.95 -17.43 -5.08
C TYR A 321 5.62 -16.86 -3.81
N GLY A 322 5.18 -17.30 -2.63
CA GLY A 322 5.79 -16.92 -1.35
C GLY A 322 7.28 -17.32 -1.27
N ALA A 323 7.63 -18.54 -1.69
CA ALA A 323 9.00 -18.99 -1.74
C ALA A 323 9.86 -18.13 -2.69
N LEU A 324 9.34 -17.78 -3.87
CA LEU A 324 10.01 -16.86 -4.80
C LEU A 324 10.21 -15.47 -4.21
N LEU A 325 9.21 -14.92 -3.54
CA LEU A 325 9.34 -13.65 -2.83
C LEU A 325 10.44 -13.73 -1.76
N HIS A 326 10.51 -14.82 -1.00
CA HIS A 326 11.51 -15.00 0.05
C HIS A 326 12.93 -15.00 -0.50
N VAL A 327 13.15 -15.66 -1.64
CA VAL A 327 14.46 -15.75 -2.30
C VAL A 327 14.88 -14.44 -2.94
N MET A 328 13.93 -13.74 -3.55
CA MET A 328 14.18 -12.56 -4.39
C MET A 328 14.00 -11.25 -3.68
N ASP A 329 13.46 -11.24 -2.45
CA ASP A 329 13.14 -10.02 -1.71
C ASP A 329 14.32 -9.54 -0.89
N LYS A 330 14.85 -8.39 -1.28
CA LYS A 330 15.86 -7.63 -0.51
C LYS A 330 15.31 -6.27 -0.04
N ALA A 331 14.05 -5.97 -0.35
CA ALA A 331 13.46 -4.70 -0.01
C ALA A 331 12.90 -4.73 1.43
N TRP A 332 13.35 -3.82 2.29
CA TRP A 332 12.96 -3.73 3.69
C TRP A 332 11.43 -3.69 3.91
N TRP A 333 10.68 -3.13 2.97
CA TRP A 333 9.23 -3.01 3.05
C TRP A 333 8.47 -4.30 2.69
N MET A 334 9.17 -5.28 2.12
CA MET A 334 8.64 -6.62 1.82
C MET A 334 9.16 -7.71 2.75
N GLU A 335 10.07 -7.37 3.65
CA GLU A 335 10.69 -8.32 4.56
C GLU A 335 9.66 -9.18 5.29
N GLY A 336 9.82 -10.50 5.19
CA GLY A 336 8.94 -11.49 5.82
C GLY A 336 7.76 -11.95 4.98
N TRP A 337 7.42 -11.26 3.88
CA TRP A 337 6.24 -11.61 3.07
C TRP A 337 6.29 -13.01 2.47
N GLY A 338 7.45 -13.45 2.03
CA GLY A 338 7.61 -14.82 1.53
C GLY A 338 7.20 -15.86 2.59
N LYS A 339 7.70 -15.73 3.82
CA LYS A 339 7.34 -16.61 4.94
C LYS A 339 5.86 -16.57 5.28
N ILE A 340 5.25 -15.38 5.21
CA ILE A 340 3.82 -15.18 5.44
C ILE A 340 3.00 -16.04 4.51
N LEU A 341 3.23 -15.90 3.21
CA LEU A 341 2.42 -16.57 2.19
C LEU A 341 2.57 -18.08 2.26
N VAL A 342 3.79 -18.58 2.52
CA VAL A 342 4.02 -20.02 2.69
C VAL A 342 3.34 -20.54 3.95
N ASN A 343 3.50 -19.87 5.09
CA ASN A 343 2.89 -20.29 6.34
C ASN A 343 1.35 -20.21 6.29
N LEU A 344 0.82 -19.16 5.67
CA LEU A 344 -0.63 -19.02 5.44
C LEU A 344 -1.17 -20.20 4.62
N ALA A 345 -0.50 -20.56 3.53
CA ALA A 345 -0.91 -21.71 2.74
C ALA A 345 -0.82 -23.01 3.54
N ALA A 346 0.26 -23.22 4.29
CA ALA A 346 0.46 -24.42 5.13
C ALA A 346 -0.61 -24.54 6.22
N GLU A 347 -1.10 -23.43 6.80
CA GLU A 347 -2.14 -23.43 7.83
C GLU A 347 -3.50 -23.96 7.32
N TYR A 348 -3.81 -23.68 6.05
CA TYR A 348 -5.11 -24.04 5.46
C TYR A 348 -5.09 -25.29 4.59
N LEU A 349 -3.92 -25.84 4.26
CA LEU A 349 -3.79 -27.06 3.48
C LEU A 349 -3.87 -28.32 4.35
N ASP A 350 -4.66 -29.28 3.92
CA ASP A 350 -4.72 -30.60 4.54
C ASP A 350 -3.38 -31.35 4.40
N THR A 351 -3.13 -32.28 5.32
CA THR A 351 -1.90 -33.09 5.35
C THR A 351 -1.64 -33.86 4.05
N SER A 352 -2.69 -34.22 3.31
CA SER A 352 -2.59 -34.91 2.02
C SER A 352 -1.96 -34.07 0.92
N VAL A 353 -2.08 -32.73 1.00
CA VAL A 353 -1.59 -31.76 0.00
C VAL A 353 -0.32 -31.05 0.49
N GLN A 354 0.06 -31.18 1.76
CA GLN A 354 1.25 -30.54 2.31
C GLN A 354 2.55 -30.98 1.61
N SER A 355 2.59 -32.18 1.02
CA SER A 355 3.76 -32.61 0.22
C SER A 355 3.99 -31.71 -1.00
N GLU A 356 2.97 -31.09 -1.54
CA GLU A 356 3.07 -30.18 -2.70
C GLU A 356 3.75 -28.84 -2.36
N ILE A 357 3.77 -28.45 -1.09
CA ILE A 357 4.47 -27.25 -0.60
C ILE A 357 5.77 -27.57 0.15
N ALA A 358 6.28 -28.80 0.06
CA ALA A 358 7.53 -29.18 0.73
C ALA A 358 8.72 -28.31 0.30
N TRP A 359 8.85 -27.99 -0.99
CA TRP A 359 9.86 -27.07 -1.47
C TRP A 359 9.67 -25.63 -0.95
N PRO A 360 8.49 -24.99 -1.02
CA PRO A 360 8.27 -23.70 -0.37
C PRO A 360 8.64 -23.64 1.11
N LEU A 361 8.28 -24.68 1.87
CA LEU A 361 8.63 -24.78 3.29
C LEU A 361 10.14 -24.86 3.52
N ALA A 362 10.84 -25.72 2.78
CA ALA A 362 12.29 -25.83 2.87
C ALA A 362 12.98 -24.50 2.58
N VAL A 363 12.53 -23.77 1.56
CA VAL A 363 13.09 -22.46 1.18
C VAL A 363 13.00 -21.43 2.30
N ILE A 364 11.89 -21.37 3.03
CA ILE A 364 11.71 -20.38 4.09
C ILE A 364 12.41 -20.76 5.40
N ASP A 365 12.68 -22.06 5.62
CA ASP A 365 13.37 -22.56 6.80
C ASP A 365 14.91 -22.43 6.67
N ASP A 366 15.47 -22.70 5.49
CA ASP A 366 16.91 -22.63 5.22
C ASP A 366 17.46 -21.20 5.08
N GLY A 367 16.61 -20.18 5.23
CA GLY A 367 17.04 -18.77 5.14
C GLY A 367 17.33 -18.28 3.73
N GLY A 368 16.84 -18.97 2.71
CA GLY A 368 17.18 -18.77 1.30
C GLY A 368 18.25 -19.80 0.86
N PHE A 369 18.42 -19.98 -0.44
CA PHE A 369 19.43 -20.90 -0.98
C PHE A 369 20.79 -20.61 -0.34
N GLY A 370 21.32 -21.60 0.39
CA GLY A 370 22.67 -21.51 0.97
C GLY A 370 23.69 -21.09 -0.10
N GLU A 371 24.71 -20.32 0.32
CA GLU A 371 25.81 -19.78 -0.49
C GLU A 371 26.49 -20.86 -1.36
#